data_75505a2a39e2eb011ee2c68ead22eee1
#
_entry.id   75505a2a39e2eb011ee2c68ead22eee1
#
_cell.length_a   1.000
_cell.length_b   1.000
_cell.length_c   1.000
_cell.angle_alpha   90.00
_cell.angle_beta   90.00
_cell.angle_gamma   90.00
#
_symmetry.space_group_name_H-M   'P 1'
#
loop_
_entity.id
_entity.type
_entity.pdbx_description
1 polymer ?
#
loop_
_entity_poly.entity_id
_entity_poly.type
_entity_poly.pdbx_seq_one_letter_code
_entity_poly.pdbx_strand_id
1 'polypeptide(L)'
;MTNKYSSLFSPFMLTDKIKLRNRIVMAPMTTWSANPDGTISQQKLEFYKRRSQNIGLVITGCTYVTPGGIGFTNEFAAYDDRFMKSLEELATAAKSGGAPAILQIFHAGNKAIPELVPNNDVISASASNIKSGDFMKKEVQSREMTENEILETIRAFGDVTKRAIKAGFDGVELHCAHGFLIQNFFSPLFNQRTDRWGGDLEGRMRFPLAVLQEVKNTVYEYATKPFAIGYRISPEESAKGGLRIEDTYKLLDRLISSGISYIHTSLVSVNESRPIESPNGPRIIELILDHIAGRVPVIAAGKIRTPNQAQEAISVGLPLVAIGKGLVINPEWVTLAETGRSHEIKTALNPKQVPELTIPDKLWDEIQASRGTGWFPLSD
;
A
#
# COMPACT_ATOMS: atom_id res chain seq x y z
N MET A 1 6.11 -31.49 17.73
CA MET A 1 7.13 -30.86 16.86
C MET A 1 6.91 -29.36 16.90
N THR A 2 7.91 -28.58 17.24
CA THR A 2 7.83 -27.12 17.18
C THR A 2 7.67 -26.68 15.74
N ASN A 3 6.68 -25.81 15.45
CA ASN A 3 6.47 -25.29 14.11
C ASN A 3 7.73 -24.51 13.69
N LYS A 4 8.34 -24.90 12.58
CA LYS A 4 9.53 -24.28 11.96
C LYS A 4 9.37 -22.76 11.77
N TYR A 5 8.14 -22.27 11.67
CA TYR A 5 7.77 -20.88 11.42
C TYR A 5 7.21 -20.20 12.67
N SER A 6 7.52 -20.68 13.87
CA SER A 6 6.94 -20.17 15.13
C SER A 6 7.12 -18.66 15.33
N SER A 7 8.20 -18.06 14.82
CA SER A 7 8.43 -16.62 14.90
C SER A 7 7.40 -15.80 14.10
N LEU A 8 6.89 -16.32 12.95
CA LEU A 8 5.83 -15.67 12.19
C LEU A 8 4.53 -15.57 12.96
N PHE A 9 4.27 -16.52 13.86
CA PHE A 9 3.03 -16.63 14.64
C PHE A 9 3.12 -16.02 16.04
N SER A 10 4.26 -15.39 16.38
CA SER A 10 4.38 -14.66 17.64
C SER A 10 3.59 -13.34 17.57
N PRO A 11 2.88 -12.97 18.67
CA PRO A 11 2.19 -11.68 18.74
C PRO A 11 3.15 -10.49 18.57
N PHE A 12 2.63 -9.38 18.08
CA PHE A 12 3.40 -8.14 17.88
C PHE A 12 2.58 -6.91 18.29
N MET A 13 3.22 -5.92 18.89
CA MET A 13 2.59 -4.62 19.18
C MET A 13 2.87 -3.67 18.02
N LEU A 14 1.84 -3.35 17.22
CA LEU A 14 1.95 -2.37 16.14
C LEU A 14 2.06 -0.95 16.71
N THR A 15 1.29 -0.68 17.75
CA THR A 15 1.36 0.52 18.59
C THR A 15 1.18 0.09 20.03
N ASP A 16 1.35 0.99 20.99
CA ASP A 16 1.12 0.68 22.43
C ASP A 16 -0.27 0.12 22.72
N LYS A 17 -1.22 0.31 21.81
CA LYS A 17 -2.64 -0.04 22.00
C LYS A 17 -3.20 -0.98 20.93
N ILE A 18 -2.46 -1.26 19.85
CA ILE A 18 -2.90 -2.17 18.78
C ILE A 18 -1.99 -3.39 18.76
N LYS A 19 -2.52 -4.52 19.23
CA LYS A 19 -1.82 -5.80 19.27
C LYS A 19 -2.24 -6.68 18.09
N LEU A 20 -1.27 -7.21 17.37
CA LEU A 20 -1.44 -8.18 16.30
C LEU A 20 -1.26 -9.60 16.86
N ARG A 21 -2.07 -10.55 16.38
CA ARG A 21 -1.96 -11.96 16.80
C ARG A 21 -0.73 -12.67 16.24
N ASN A 22 -0.22 -12.22 15.12
CA ASN A 22 0.99 -12.73 14.47
C ASN A 22 1.65 -11.62 13.63
N ARG A 23 2.77 -11.96 12.97
CA ARG A 23 3.59 -11.03 12.20
C ARG A 23 3.27 -10.97 10.70
N ILE A 24 2.14 -11.56 10.29
CA ILE A 24 1.76 -11.67 8.87
C ILE A 24 0.73 -10.59 8.56
N VAL A 25 1.02 -9.80 7.54
CA VAL A 25 0.18 -8.69 7.07
C VAL A 25 -0.38 -9.04 5.69
N MET A 26 -1.67 -8.85 5.48
CA MET A 26 -2.23 -8.83 4.14
C MET A 26 -1.81 -7.53 3.46
N ALA A 27 -0.95 -7.63 2.44
CA ALA A 27 -0.49 -6.48 1.68
C ALA A 27 -1.64 -5.79 0.94
N PRO A 28 -1.64 -4.46 0.83
CA PRO A 28 -2.61 -3.75 0.01
C PRO A 28 -2.46 -4.14 -1.47
N MET A 29 -3.57 -4.51 -2.09
CA MET A 29 -3.63 -4.96 -3.48
C MET A 29 -4.83 -4.34 -4.19
N THR A 30 -4.60 -3.76 -5.36
CA THR A 30 -5.66 -3.39 -6.28
C THR A 30 -6.33 -4.64 -6.82
N THR A 31 -7.63 -4.69 -6.76
CA THR A 31 -8.44 -5.84 -7.19
C THR A 31 -9.34 -5.53 -8.38
N TRP A 32 -9.32 -4.29 -8.88
CA TRP A 32 -10.18 -3.79 -9.99
C TRP A 32 -11.65 -4.18 -9.85
N SER A 33 -12.13 -4.34 -8.63
CA SER A 33 -13.41 -4.99 -8.36
C SER A 33 -14.42 -4.13 -7.59
N ALA A 34 -14.24 -2.80 -7.55
CA ALA A 34 -15.32 -1.92 -7.14
C ALA A 34 -16.43 -1.89 -8.21
N ASN A 35 -17.62 -1.48 -7.81
CA ASN A 35 -18.70 -1.17 -8.75
C ASN A 35 -18.32 0.04 -9.63
N PRO A 36 -18.96 0.23 -10.79
CA PRO A 36 -18.64 1.35 -11.68
C PRO A 36 -18.79 2.74 -11.04
N ASP A 37 -19.60 2.88 -9.99
CA ASP A 37 -19.82 4.11 -9.22
C ASP A 37 -18.78 4.33 -8.10
N GLY A 38 -17.79 3.46 -7.97
CA GLY A 38 -16.75 3.49 -6.93
C GLY A 38 -17.17 2.89 -5.59
N THR A 39 -18.40 2.34 -5.46
CA THR A 39 -18.83 1.60 -4.26
C THR A 39 -18.21 0.21 -4.20
N ILE A 40 -18.23 -0.42 -3.01
CA ILE A 40 -17.68 -1.76 -2.87
C ILE A 40 -18.60 -2.81 -3.51
N SER A 41 -18.01 -3.77 -4.23
CA SER A 41 -18.75 -4.91 -4.77
C SER A 41 -18.81 -6.07 -3.80
N GLN A 42 -19.80 -6.96 -3.98
CA GLN A 42 -19.90 -8.20 -3.22
C GLN A 42 -18.67 -9.10 -3.40
N GLN A 43 -18.13 -9.20 -4.61
CA GLN A 43 -16.94 -9.99 -4.88
C GLN A 43 -15.71 -9.48 -4.09
N LYS A 44 -15.58 -8.15 -3.95
CA LYS A 44 -14.51 -7.55 -3.15
C LYS A 44 -14.68 -7.85 -1.66
N LEU A 45 -15.92 -7.80 -1.14
CA LEU A 45 -16.19 -8.19 0.26
C LEU A 45 -15.82 -9.65 0.53
N GLU A 46 -16.23 -10.57 -0.35
CA GLU A 46 -15.92 -12.01 -0.23
C GLU A 46 -14.40 -12.27 -0.32
N PHE A 47 -13.68 -11.54 -1.18
CA PHE A 47 -12.24 -11.59 -1.29
C PHE A 47 -11.56 -11.28 0.05
N TYR A 48 -11.98 -10.19 0.74
CA TYR A 48 -11.44 -9.83 2.05
C TYR A 48 -11.86 -10.79 3.16
N LYS A 49 -13.13 -11.16 3.26
CA LYS A 49 -13.64 -12.10 4.27
C LYS A 49 -12.84 -13.39 4.29
N ARG A 50 -12.55 -13.95 3.12
CA ARG A 50 -11.81 -15.21 3.04
C ARG A 50 -10.34 -15.06 3.43
N ARG A 51 -9.67 -13.96 3.02
CA ARG A 51 -8.23 -13.76 3.20
C ARG A 51 -7.85 -13.11 4.52
N SER A 52 -8.81 -12.55 5.25
CA SER A 52 -8.59 -11.98 6.58
C SER A 52 -8.49 -13.03 7.70
N GLN A 53 -8.77 -14.30 7.40
CA GLN A 53 -8.77 -15.37 8.40
C GLN A 53 -7.34 -15.63 8.92
N ASN A 54 -7.19 -15.66 10.24
CA ASN A 54 -5.94 -15.89 10.96
C ASN A 54 -4.79 -14.92 10.64
N ILE A 55 -5.01 -13.87 9.86
CA ILE A 55 -3.99 -12.83 9.56
C ILE A 55 -3.74 -11.93 10.77
N GLY A 56 -2.54 -11.34 10.88
CA GLY A 56 -2.21 -10.40 11.95
C GLY A 56 -2.73 -8.98 11.70
N LEU A 57 -2.66 -8.50 10.46
CA LEU A 57 -3.10 -7.17 10.05
C LEU A 57 -3.62 -7.22 8.62
N VAL A 58 -4.71 -6.54 8.33
CA VAL A 58 -5.21 -6.35 6.95
C VAL A 58 -4.98 -4.90 6.53
N ILE A 59 -4.28 -4.69 5.42
CA ILE A 59 -4.22 -3.37 4.75
C ILE A 59 -4.99 -3.51 3.44
N THR A 60 -6.03 -2.68 3.26
CA THR A 60 -6.88 -2.77 2.06
C THR A 60 -6.16 -2.25 0.82
N GLY A 61 -6.62 -2.63 -0.36
CA GLY A 61 -6.17 -2.01 -1.61
C GLY A 61 -6.44 -0.50 -1.60
N CYS A 62 -5.71 0.23 -2.41
CA CYS A 62 -5.76 1.69 -2.42
C CYS A 62 -7.17 2.22 -2.72
N THR A 63 -7.48 3.34 -2.08
CA THR A 63 -8.77 4.03 -2.13
C THR A 63 -8.50 5.50 -2.42
N TYR A 64 -9.09 6.04 -3.49
CA TYR A 64 -8.78 7.39 -3.91
C TYR A 64 -9.53 8.47 -3.12
N VAL A 65 -8.82 9.58 -2.84
CA VAL A 65 -9.25 10.63 -1.90
C VAL A 65 -9.94 11.83 -2.57
N THR A 66 -9.85 11.95 -3.89
CA THR A 66 -10.55 12.97 -4.70
C THR A 66 -11.05 12.38 -6.01
N PRO A 67 -12.06 12.92 -6.69
CA PRO A 67 -12.50 12.42 -7.99
C PRO A 67 -11.37 12.36 -9.04
N GLY A 68 -10.40 13.29 -8.98
CA GLY A 68 -9.23 13.31 -9.86
C GLY A 68 -8.12 12.33 -9.47
N GLY A 69 -8.28 11.59 -8.38
CA GLY A 69 -7.25 10.70 -7.84
C GLY A 69 -7.34 9.24 -8.28
N ILE A 70 -8.27 8.87 -9.15
CA ILE A 70 -8.48 7.49 -9.60
C ILE A 70 -7.32 7.02 -10.49
N GLY A 71 -6.69 5.89 -10.14
CA GLY A 71 -5.54 5.33 -10.85
C GLY A 71 -5.79 4.00 -11.54
N PHE A 72 -6.93 3.37 -11.29
CA PHE A 72 -7.29 2.06 -11.85
C PHE A 72 -8.77 2.02 -12.20
N THR A 73 -9.12 1.25 -13.23
CA THR A 73 -10.54 0.98 -13.52
C THR A 73 -11.20 0.24 -12.35
N ASN A 74 -12.46 0.53 -12.07
CA ASN A 74 -13.19 -0.08 -10.97
C ASN A 74 -12.45 -0.02 -9.64
N GLU A 75 -11.90 1.14 -9.35
CA GLU A 75 -11.23 1.42 -8.09
C GLU A 75 -12.21 1.92 -7.05
N PHE A 76 -11.93 1.65 -5.78
CA PHE A 76 -12.77 1.99 -4.66
C PHE A 76 -12.56 3.44 -4.22
N ALA A 77 -13.65 4.18 -3.98
CA ALA A 77 -13.66 5.59 -3.66
C ALA A 77 -13.99 5.87 -2.19
N ALA A 78 -13.47 6.99 -1.65
CA ALA A 78 -13.82 7.45 -0.30
C ALA A 78 -13.96 8.97 -0.16
N TYR A 79 -13.95 9.71 -1.26
CA TYR A 79 -13.93 11.18 -1.25
C TYR A 79 -15.26 11.86 -0.87
N ASP A 80 -16.35 11.09 -0.74
CA ASP A 80 -17.69 11.61 -0.49
C ASP A 80 -18.42 10.74 0.54
N ASP A 81 -19.36 11.33 1.29
CA ASP A 81 -20.14 10.61 2.31
C ASP A 81 -21.07 9.55 1.74
N ARG A 82 -21.39 9.59 0.45
CA ARG A 82 -22.13 8.53 -0.25
C ARG A 82 -21.43 7.17 -0.19
N PHE A 83 -20.11 7.15 0.04
CA PHE A 83 -19.33 5.93 0.18
C PHE A 83 -19.28 5.36 1.60
N MET A 84 -19.90 6.02 2.60
CA MET A 84 -19.81 5.60 4.00
C MET A 84 -20.28 4.16 4.21
N LYS A 85 -21.42 3.78 3.64
CA LYS A 85 -21.91 2.40 3.74
C LYS A 85 -20.92 1.39 3.18
N SER A 86 -20.34 1.68 2.02
CA SER A 86 -19.29 0.85 1.39
C SER A 86 -18.02 0.75 2.24
N LEU A 87 -17.61 1.83 2.90
CA LEU A 87 -16.47 1.84 3.81
C LEU A 87 -16.73 0.96 5.05
N GLU A 88 -17.92 1.04 5.64
CA GLU A 88 -18.35 0.20 6.78
C GLU A 88 -18.38 -1.28 6.42
N GLU A 89 -18.93 -1.62 5.24
CA GLU A 89 -18.97 -2.99 4.71
C GLU A 89 -17.54 -3.53 4.49
N LEU A 90 -16.65 -2.71 3.92
CA LEU A 90 -15.24 -3.08 3.70
C LEU A 90 -14.51 -3.28 5.03
N ALA A 91 -14.67 -2.37 6.00
CA ALA A 91 -14.06 -2.51 7.32
C ALA A 91 -14.52 -3.80 8.01
N THR A 92 -15.83 -4.10 7.95
CA THR A 92 -16.42 -5.32 8.50
C THR A 92 -15.85 -6.57 7.83
N ALA A 93 -15.77 -6.60 6.50
CA ALA A 93 -15.21 -7.72 5.75
C ALA A 93 -13.72 -7.93 6.04
N ALA A 94 -12.93 -6.86 6.05
CA ALA A 94 -11.51 -6.91 6.34
C ALA A 94 -11.21 -7.39 7.77
N LYS A 95 -12.09 -7.08 8.73
CA LYS A 95 -11.97 -7.46 10.15
C LYS A 95 -12.63 -8.80 10.49
N SER A 96 -13.29 -9.47 9.55
CA SER A 96 -14.09 -10.69 9.80
C SER A 96 -13.27 -11.84 10.39
N GLY A 97 -11.95 -11.89 10.15
CA GLY A 97 -11.02 -12.81 10.77
C GLY A 97 -10.49 -12.36 12.15
N GLY A 98 -10.96 -11.22 12.69
CA GLY A 98 -10.55 -10.66 13.98
C GLY A 98 -9.21 -9.90 13.97
N ALA A 99 -8.63 -9.63 12.80
CA ALA A 99 -7.45 -8.77 12.68
C ALA A 99 -7.85 -7.29 12.63
N PRO A 100 -7.01 -6.35 13.09
CA PRO A 100 -7.17 -4.95 12.78
C PRO A 100 -7.15 -4.71 11.26
N ALA A 101 -7.89 -3.70 10.78
CA ALA A 101 -7.95 -3.32 9.37
C ALA A 101 -7.54 -1.86 9.16
N ILE A 102 -6.65 -1.64 8.20
CA ILE A 102 -6.11 -0.34 7.79
C ILE A 102 -6.63 -0.02 6.40
N LEU A 103 -7.20 1.17 6.20
CA LEU A 103 -7.58 1.65 4.88
C LEU A 103 -6.38 2.31 4.21
N GLN A 104 -5.90 1.77 3.09
CA GLN A 104 -4.86 2.46 2.32
C GLN A 104 -5.51 3.56 1.47
N ILE A 105 -5.04 4.81 1.64
CA ILE A 105 -5.57 6.00 0.97
C ILE A 105 -4.53 6.63 0.06
N PHE A 106 -4.95 7.09 -1.12
CA PHE A 106 -4.03 7.60 -2.13
C PHE A 106 -4.68 8.58 -3.12
N HIS A 107 -3.84 9.18 -3.93
CA HIS A 107 -4.19 9.92 -5.14
C HIS A 107 -3.21 9.50 -6.24
N ALA A 108 -3.72 9.13 -7.40
CA ALA A 108 -2.88 8.56 -8.47
C ALA A 108 -1.84 9.55 -9.04
N GLY A 109 -2.10 10.86 -8.95
CA GLY A 109 -1.19 11.87 -9.48
C GLY A 109 -1.04 11.74 -10.99
N ASN A 110 0.20 11.78 -11.49
CA ASN A 110 0.51 11.63 -12.91
C ASN A 110 0.17 10.26 -13.51
N LYS A 111 -0.32 9.33 -12.69
CA LYS A 111 -0.80 8.00 -13.11
C LYS A 111 -2.32 7.87 -13.07
N ALA A 112 -3.04 8.97 -12.85
CA ALA A 112 -4.49 8.97 -12.97
C ALA A 112 -4.93 8.62 -14.40
N ILE A 113 -6.09 7.96 -14.51
CA ILE A 113 -6.64 7.55 -15.80
C ILE A 113 -7.42 8.74 -16.39
N PRO A 114 -6.94 9.36 -17.49
CA PRO A 114 -7.57 10.59 -18.04
C PRO A 114 -9.08 10.43 -18.28
N GLU A 115 -9.50 9.30 -18.83
CA GLU A 115 -10.91 9.04 -19.16
C GLU A 115 -11.83 8.89 -17.93
N LEU A 116 -11.26 8.73 -16.73
CA LEU A 116 -12.00 8.54 -15.48
C LEU A 116 -11.93 9.76 -14.56
N VAL A 117 -11.01 10.70 -14.80
CA VAL A 117 -10.92 11.92 -14.01
C VAL A 117 -11.79 13.04 -14.61
N PRO A 118 -12.31 13.97 -13.78
CA PRO A 118 -13.11 15.08 -14.26
C PRO A 118 -12.37 15.89 -15.35
N ASN A 119 -13.04 16.19 -16.44
CA ASN A 119 -12.52 16.95 -17.58
C ASN A 119 -11.24 16.38 -18.22
N ASN A 120 -10.91 15.13 -17.99
CA ASN A 120 -9.64 14.50 -18.38
C ASN A 120 -8.40 15.23 -17.80
N ASP A 121 -8.56 15.98 -16.72
CA ASP A 121 -7.55 16.86 -16.15
C ASP A 121 -6.68 16.12 -15.14
N VAL A 122 -5.58 15.55 -15.60
CA VAL A 122 -4.61 14.85 -14.76
C VAL A 122 -3.63 15.85 -14.15
N ILE A 123 -3.53 15.82 -12.82
CA ILE A 123 -2.70 16.74 -12.04
C ILE A 123 -1.56 16.01 -11.33
N SER A 124 -0.43 16.70 -11.14
CA SER A 124 0.75 16.17 -10.46
C SER A 124 1.57 17.30 -9.82
N ALA A 125 2.67 16.94 -9.16
CA ALA A 125 3.60 17.91 -8.59
C ALA A 125 4.08 18.92 -9.65
N SER A 126 4.44 18.46 -10.84
CA SER A 126 4.77 19.28 -12.01
C SER A 126 4.19 18.65 -13.27
N ALA A 127 4.20 19.41 -14.37
CA ALA A 127 3.83 18.89 -15.66
C ALA A 127 4.75 17.73 -16.05
N SER A 128 4.17 16.62 -16.47
CA SER A 128 4.93 15.43 -16.86
C SER A 128 4.23 14.66 -17.96
N ASN A 129 5.02 13.86 -18.66
CA ASN A 129 4.54 12.94 -19.66
C ASN A 129 4.99 11.52 -19.29
N ILE A 130 4.05 10.71 -18.81
CA ILE A 130 4.30 9.33 -18.41
C ILE A 130 3.99 8.42 -19.59
N LYS A 131 5.01 7.71 -20.07
CA LYS A 131 4.83 6.71 -21.12
C LYS A 131 4.04 5.51 -20.60
N SER A 132 3.30 4.85 -21.49
CA SER A 132 2.61 3.60 -21.16
C SER A 132 3.57 2.57 -20.57
N GLY A 133 3.08 1.82 -19.57
CA GLY A 133 3.80 0.73 -18.89
C GLY A 133 2.85 -0.42 -18.59
N ASP A 134 3.29 -1.39 -17.80
CA ASP A 134 2.55 -2.64 -17.53
C ASP A 134 1.09 -2.43 -17.11
N PHE A 135 0.78 -1.33 -16.39
CA PHE A 135 -0.56 -1.00 -15.92
C PHE A 135 -1.17 0.23 -16.60
N MET A 136 -0.39 0.96 -17.41
CA MET A 136 -0.83 2.14 -18.14
C MET A 136 -0.75 1.85 -19.64
N LYS A 137 -1.90 1.60 -20.24
CA LYS A 137 -1.99 1.23 -21.69
C LYS A 137 -1.74 2.40 -22.63
N LYS A 138 -1.76 3.64 -22.12
CA LYS A 138 -1.60 4.88 -22.90
C LYS A 138 -0.63 5.83 -22.20
N GLU A 139 -0.06 6.73 -22.99
CA GLU A 139 0.69 7.89 -22.50
C GLU A 139 -0.25 8.85 -21.77
N VAL A 140 0.19 9.34 -20.61
CA VAL A 140 -0.58 10.28 -19.78
C VAL A 140 0.20 11.56 -19.61
N GLN A 141 -0.42 12.68 -20.03
CA GLN A 141 0.07 14.02 -19.77
C GLN A 141 -0.59 14.55 -18.50
N SER A 142 0.21 15.05 -17.57
CA SER A 142 -0.27 15.74 -16.38
C SER A 142 0.18 17.20 -16.40
N ARG A 143 -0.63 18.07 -15.80
CA ARG A 143 -0.23 19.45 -15.51
C ARG A 143 0.22 19.62 -14.06
N GLU A 144 0.92 20.71 -13.80
CA GLU A 144 1.28 21.12 -12.46
C GLU A 144 0.04 21.55 -11.66
N MET A 145 -0.04 21.11 -10.39
CA MET A 145 -1.07 21.53 -9.45
C MET A 145 -0.85 22.99 -9.03
N THR A 146 -1.94 23.74 -8.93
CA THR A 146 -1.96 25.04 -8.27
C THR A 146 -1.84 24.91 -6.75
N GLU A 147 -1.47 25.97 -6.08
CA GLU A 147 -1.42 26.02 -4.60
C GLU A 147 -2.76 25.61 -3.95
N ASN A 148 -3.89 26.07 -4.49
CA ASN A 148 -5.21 25.73 -3.98
C ASN A 148 -5.52 24.23 -4.12
N GLU A 149 -5.20 23.62 -5.25
CA GLU A 149 -5.38 22.18 -5.48
C GLU A 149 -4.52 21.36 -4.53
N ILE A 150 -3.29 21.80 -4.24
CA ILE A 150 -2.42 21.16 -3.25
C ILE A 150 -3.09 21.18 -1.87
N LEU A 151 -3.56 22.35 -1.42
CA LEU A 151 -4.21 22.50 -0.11
C LEU A 151 -5.54 21.74 -0.03
N GLU A 152 -6.33 21.71 -1.09
CA GLU A 152 -7.56 20.93 -1.18
C GLU A 152 -7.27 19.43 -1.13
N THR A 153 -6.24 18.96 -1.82
CA THR A 153 -5.84 17.55 -1.78
C THR A 153 -5.36 17.15 -0.38
N ILE A 154 -4.58 18.00 0.30
CA ILE A 154 -4.17 17.75 1.68
C ILE A 154 -5.42 17.57 2.58
N ARG A 155 -6.40 18.49 2.49
CA ARG A 155 -7.67 18.37 3.25
C ARG A 155 -8.44 17.10 2.89
N ALA A 156 -8.46 16.69 1.63
CA ALA A 156 -9.13 15.48 1.19
C ALA A 156 -8.57 14.21 1.86
N PHE A 157 -7.27 14.11 2.11
CA PHE A 157 -6.68 13.03 2.91
C PHE A 157 -7.22 13.03 4.35
N GLY A 158 -7.39 14.20 4.96
CA GLY A 158 -8.05 14.36 6.27
C GLY A 158 -9.49 13.90 6.24
N ASP A 159 -10.28 14.34 5.26
CA ASP A 159 -11.70 13.99 5.12
C ASP A 159 -11.90 12.49 4.95
N VAL A 160 -11.07 11.82 4.15
CA VAL A 160 -11.13 10.36 3.99
C VAL A 160 -10.69 9.65 5.28
N THR A 161 -9.72 10.19 6.01
CA THR A 161 -9.33 9.67 7.34
C THR A 161 -10.50 9.75 8.32
N LYS A 162 -11.24 10.86 8.35
CA LYS A 162 -12.45 11.01 9.16
C LYS A 162 -13.51 9.96 8.80
N ARG A 163 -13.72 9.69 7.51
CA ARG A 163 -14.61 8.62 7.04
C ARG A 163 -14.13 7.24 7.47
N ALA A 164 -12.83 6.97 7.36
CA ALA A 164 -12.24 5.70 7.80
C ALA A 164 -12.46 5.45 9.31
N ILE A 165 -12.27 6.48 10.15
CA ILE A 165 -12.56 6.42 11.59
C ILE A 165 -14.03 6.08 11.84
N LYS A 166 -14.96 6.79 11.20
CA LYS A 166 -16.42 6.56 11.33
C LYS A 166 -16.84 5.17 10.83
N ALA A 167 -16.23 4.69 9.76
CA ALA A 167 -16.50 3.37 9.18
C ALA A 167 -15.94 2.20 10.02
N GLY A 168 -15.16 2.48 11.07
CA GLY A 168 -14.67 1.47 12.00
C GLY A 168 -13.36 0.80 11.59
N PHE A 169 -12.55 1.41 10.71
CA PHE A 169 -11.16 1.01 10.50
C PHE A 169 -10.32 1.28 11.76
N ASP A 170 -9.22 0.58 11.90
CA ASP A 170 -8.26 0.72 13.01
C ASP A 170 -7.05 1.60 12.62
N GLY A 171 -7.06 2.15 11.41
CA GLY A 171 -6.05 3.06 10.91
C GLY A 171 -6.20 3.40 9.43
N VAL A 172 -5.32 4.28 8.97
CA VAL A 172 -5.09 4.57 7.55
C VAL A 172 -3.62 4.36 7.20
N GLU A 173 -3.34 4.01 5.94
CA GLU A 173 -1.98 3.98 5.39
C GLU A 173 -1.88 4.96 4.23
N LEU A 174 -0.98 5.94 4.34
CA LEU A 174 -0.66 6.89 3.27
C LEU A 174 0.14 6.18 2.18
N HIS A 175 -0.39 6.14 0.97
CA HIS A 175 0.30 5.48 -0.14
C HIS A 175 1.24 6.43 -0.86
N CYS A 176 2.53 6.35 -0.54
CA CYS A 176 3.61 7.17 -1.05
C CYS A 176 4.65 6.33 -1.81
N ALA A 177 4.19 5.26 -2.43
CA ALA A 177 5.00 4.35 -3.23
C ALA A 177 4.51 4.31 -4.68
N HIS A 178 5.24 3.62 -5.54
CA HIS A 178 4.86 3.29 -6.92
C HIS A 178 4.66 4.49 -7.84
N GLY A 179 5.18 5.68 -7.50
CA GLY A 179 5.09 6.88 -8.31
C GLY A 179 3.70 7.52 -8.32
N PHE A 180 2.92 7.39 -7.24
CA PHE A 180 1.66 8.12 -7.04
C PHE A 180 1.90 9.54 -6.48
N LEU A 181 0.85 10.33 -6.31
CA LEU A 181 0.95 11.77 -6.07
C LEU A 181 1.92 12.16 -4.95
N ILE A 182 1.85 11.52 -3.78
CA ILE A 182 2.73 11.88 -2.68
C ILE A 182 4.19 11.60 -3.04
N GLN A 183 4.47 10.50 -3.75
CA GLN A 183 5.80 10.24 -4.28
C GLN A 183 6.14 11.22 -5.43
N ASN A 184 5.19 11.66 -6.27
CA ASN A 184 5.48 12.67 -7.29
C ASN A 184 6.04 13.95 -6.67
N PHE A 185 5.51 14.40 -5.52
CA PHE A 185 6.05 15.55 -4.80
C PHE A 185 7.42 15.29 -4.18
N PHE A 186 7.68 14.09 -3.70
CA PHE A 186 8.96 13.74 -3.10
C PHE A 186 10.06 13.48 -4.13
N SER A 187 9.72 12.94 -5.29
CA SER A 187 10.65 12.56 -6.34
C SER A 187 11.30 13.76 -7.03
N PRO A 188 12.65 13.81 -7.14
CA PRO A 188 13.33 14.82 -7.93
C PRO A 188 13.05 14.71 -9.44
N LEU A 189 12.55 13.56 -9.93
CA LEU A 189 12.18 13.39 -11.34
C LEU A 189 10.84 14.07 -11.68
N PHE A 190 9.87 13.99 -10.76
CA PHE A 190 8.50 14.44 -11.00
C PHE A 190 8.20 15.78 -10.37
N ASN A 191 8.98 16.24 -9.39
CA ASN A 191 8.83 17.54 -8.78
C ASN A 191 9.90 18.52 -9.28
N GLN A 192 9.55 19.29 -10.28
CA GLN A 192 10.38 20.34 -10.86
C GLN A 192 9.92 21.76 -10.45
N ARG A 193 9.12 21.85 -9.37
CA ARG A 193 8.59 23.11 -8.86
C ARG A 193 9.69 23.99 -8.29
N THR A 194 9.48 25.31 -8.42
CA THR A 194 10.37 26.34 -7.87
C THR A 194 9.74 27.09 -6.69
N ASP A 195 8.50 26.74 -6.32
CA ASP A 195 7.81 27.27 -5.14
C ASP A 195 8.13 26.47 -3.88
N ARG A 196 7.42 26.77 -2.78
CA ARG A 196 7.64 26.12 -1.48
C ARG A 196 7.44 24.58 -1.48
N TRP A 197 6.78 24.01 -2.49
CA TRP A 197 6.47 22.59 -2.59
C TRP A 197 7.50 21.78 -3.40
N GLY A 198 8.57 22.44 -3.86
CA GLY A 198 9.62 21.84 -4.70
C GLY A 198 11.01 22.37 -4.38
N GLY A 199 11.90 22.31 -5.37
CA GLY A 199 13.29 22.71 -5.25
C GLY A 199 14.15 21.64 -4.56
N ASP A 200 14.71 21.95 -3.40
CA ASP A 200 15.55 21.04 -2.64
C ASP A 200 14.76 19.89 -1.98
N LEU A 201 15.46 18.97 -1.34
CA LEU A 201 14.85 17.82 -0.66
C LEU A 201 13.85 18.24 0.42
N GLU A 202 14.15 19.30 1.19
CA GLU A 202 13.25 19.81 2.22
C GLU A 202 11.95 20.36 1.61
N GLY A 203 12.04 21.07 0.50
CA GLY A 203 10.87 21.55 -0.23
C GLY A 203 10.02 20.39 -0.76
N ARG A 204 10.64 19.36 -1.35
CA ARG A 204 9.94 18.17 -1.86
C ARG A 204 9.31 17.32 -0.75
N MET A 205 9.82 17.34 0.49
CA MET A 205 9.23 16.66 1.64
C MET A 205 8.00 17.39 2.21
N ARG A 206 7.76 18.66 1.88
CA ARG A 206 6.67 19.46 2.50
C ARG A 206 5.29 18.89 2.25
N PHE A 207 4.99 18.47 1.02
CA PHE A 207 3.68 17.88 0.71
C PHE A 207 3.44 16.55 1.46
N PRO A 208 4.35 15.56 1.42
CA PRO A 208 4.24 14.35 2.25
C PRO A 208 3.99 14.64 3.73
N LEU A 209 4.75 15.56 4.31
CA LEU A 209 4.63 15.92 5.72
C LEU A 209 3.35 16.70 6.03
N ALA A 210 2.89 17.56 5.13
CA ALA A 210 1.62 18.27 5.27
C ALA A 210 0.42 17.31 5.24
N VAL A 211 0.43 16.33 4.34
CA VAL A 211 -0.59 15.26 4.31
C VAL A 211 -0.58 14.47 5.63
N LEU A 212 0.59 14.06 6.11
CA LEU A 212 0.70 13.37 7.41
C LEU A 212 0.16 14.23 8.55
N GLN A 213 0.49 15.53 8.58
CA GLN A 213 0.02 16.42 9.63
C GLN A 213 -1.50 16.58 9.62
N GLU A 214 -2.11 16.72 8.44
CA GLU A 214 -3.58 16.80 8.30
C GLU A 214 -4.26 15.54 8.79
N VAL A 215 -3.75 14.36 8.39
CA VAL A 215 -4.27 13.08 8.88
C VAL A 215 -4.14 12.95 10.39
N LYS A 216 -3.02 13.38 10.98
CA LYS A 216 -2.82 13.39 12.44
C LYS A 216 -3.80 14.31 13.15
N ASN A 217 -4.03 15.53 12.63
CA ASN A 217 -5.00 16.46 13.18
C ASN A 217 -6.41 15.84 13.18
N THR A 218 -6.79 15.20 12.06
CA THR A 218 -8.06 14.50 11.92
C THR A 218 -8.19 13.32 12.91
N VAL A 219 -7.14 12.53 13.08
CA VAL A 219 -7.14 11.44 14.07
C VAL A 219 -7.26 11.98 15.48
N TYR A 220 -6.52 13.03 15.83
CA TYR A 220 -6.62 13.67 17.14
C TYR A 220 -8.03 14.19 17.45
N GLU A 221 -8.70 14.78 16.46
CA GLU A 221 -10.03 15.38 16.63
C GLU A 221 -11.16 14.31 16.66
N TYR A 222 -11.07 13.27 15.85
CA TYR A 222 -12.21 12.36 15.61
C TYR A 222 -12.03 10.94 16.15
N ALA A 223 -10.80 10.47 16.42
CA ALA A 223 -10.61 9.11 16.88
C ALA A 223 -10.92 8.95 18.37
N THR A 224 -11.91 8.13 18.70
CA THR A 224 -12.27 7.76 20.07
C THR A 224 -11.62 6.47 20.54
N LYS A 225 -10.93 5.77 19.63
CA LYS A 225 -10.22 4.49 19.85
C LYS A 225 -8.81 4.61 19.30
N PRO A 226 -7.88 3.70 19.66
CA PRO A 226 -6.56 3.63 19.05
C PRO A 226 -6.69 3.56 17.52
N PHE A 227 -5.95 4.43 16.82
CA PHE A 227 -5.99 4.53 15.37
C PHE A 227 -4.57 4.68 14.82
N ALA A 228 -4.13 3.75 13.97
CA ALA A 228 -2.79 3.75 13.43
C ALA A 228 -2.69 4.63 12.17
N ILE A 229 -1.56 5.30 11.99
CA ILE A 229 -1.22 6.02 10.77
C ILE A 229 0.04 5.37 10.19
N GLY A 230 -0.10 4.66 9.08
CA GLY A 230 1.00 4.05 8.35
C GLY A 230 1.48 4.91 7.19
N TYR A 231 2.71 4.69 6.76
CA TYR A 231 3.27 5.34 5.57
C TYR A 231 3.96 4.31 4.69
N ARG A 232 3.44 4.11 3.46
CA ARG A 232 4.02 3.19 2.50
C ARG A 232 4.93 3.92 1.54
N ILE A 233 6.16 3.41 1.36
CA ILE A 233 7.21 4.05 0.57
C ILE A 233 7.87 3.06 -0.41
N SER A 234 8.21 3.53 -1.62
CA SER A 234 9.23 2.92 -2.47
C SER A 234 10.58 3.61 -2.17
N PRO A 235 11.57 2.91 -1.61
CA PRO A 235 12.80 3.55 -1.12
C PRO A 235 13.64 4.20 -2.20
N GLU A 236 13.57 3.69 -3.43
CA GLU A 236 14.30 4.18 -4.58
C GLU A 236 13.44 4.15 -5.86
N GLU A 237 13.83 4.94 -6.83
CA GLU A 237 13.29 4.92 -8.19
C GLU A 237 14.35 4.40 -9.16
N SER A 238 13.96 3.50 -10.07
CA SER A 238 14.89 2.84 -11.01
C SER A 238 15.48 3.79 -12.04
N ALA A 239 14.82 4.90 -12.33
CA ALA A 239 15.26 5.86 -13.32
C ALA A 239 16.48 6.67 -12.82
N LYS A 240 17.37 7.05 -13.76
CA LYS A 240 18.49 7.95 -13.47
C LYS A 240 17.96 9.31 -12.97
N GLY A 241 18.54 9.81 -11.88
CA GLY A 241 18.10 11.05 -11.24
C GLY A 241 16.86 10.93 -10.38
N GLY A 242 16.33 9.72 -10.18
CA GLY A 242 15.24 9.46 -9.24
C GLY A 242 15.70 9.37 -7.78
N LEU A 243 14.74 9.09 -6.90
CA LEU A 243 14.99 8.91 -5.47
C LEU A 243 16.06 7.86 -5.20
N ARG A 244 16.88 8.15 -4.21
CA ARG A 244 17.90 7.25 -3.66
C ARG A 244 17.63 6.98 -2.18
N ILE A 245 18.28 5.96 -1.65
CA ILE A 245 18.05 5.52 -0.27
C ILE A 245 18.36 6.63 0.74
N GLU A 246 19.31 7.52 0.45
CA GLU A 246 19.67 8.67 1.27
C GLU A 246 18.55 9.70 1.37
N ASP A 247 17.83 9.98 0.27
CA ASP A 247 16.63 10.83 0.29
C ASP A 247 15.56 10.20 1.19
N THR A 248 15.38 8.89 1.05
CA THR A 248 14.43 8.12 1.86
C THR A 248 14.77 8.20 3.34
N TYR A 249 16.03 8.08 3.74
CA TYR A 249 16.43 8.22 5.16
C TYR A 249 15.98 9.55 5.75
N LYS A 250 16.17 10.66 5.03
CA LYS A 250 15.73 11.99 5.49
C LYS A 250 14.22 12.06 5.70
N LEU A 251 13.45 11.51 4.75
CA LEU A 251 12.00 11.46 4.90
C LEU A 251 11.58 10.56 6.06
N LEU A 252 12.18 9.39 6.23
CA LEU A 252 11.89 8.48 7.35
C LEU A 252 12.11 9.16 8.70
N ASP A 253 13.22 9.88 8.88
CA ASP A 253 13.51 10.61 10.12
C ASP A 253 12.43 11.67 10.43
N ARG A 254 11.97 12.41 9.40
CA ARG A 254 10.90 13.40 9.55
C ARG A 254 9.55 12.75 9.86
N LEU A 255 9.21 11.63 9.22
CA LEU A 255 7.99 10.87 9.49
C LEU A 255 7.98 10.31 10.93
N ILE A 256 9.11 9.71 11.36
CA ILE A 256 9.26 9.13 12.69
C ILE A 256 9.15 10.23 13.76
N SER A 257 9.86 11.35 13.60
CA SER A 257 9.77 12.48 14.52
C SER A 257 8.37 13.11 14.56
N SER A 258 7.61 12.97 13.47
CA SER A 258 6.21 13.38 13.39
C SER A 258 5.23 12.38 14.00
N GLY A 259 5.69 11.22 14.52
CA GLY A 259 4.86 10.25 15.25
C GLY A 259 4.02 9.34 14.36
N ILE A 260 4.57 8.90 13.23
CA ILE A 260 3.98 7.83 12.40
C ILE A 260 3.90 6.52 13.20
N SER A 261 2.90 5.68 12.95
CA SER A 261 2.73 4.41 13.67
C SER A 261 3.60 3.28 13.13
N TYR A 262 3.85 3.25 11.82
CA TYR A 262 4.72 2.27 11.16
C TYR A 262 5.13 2.75 9.76
N ILE A 263 6.23 2.18 9.26
CA ILE A 263 6.69 2.34 7.88
C ILE A 263 6.42 1.04 7.11
N HIS A 264 5.87 1.15 5.91
CA HIS A 264 5.63 0.03 5.02
C HIS A 264 6.49 0.16 3.75
N THR A 265 7.55 -0.62 3.66
CA THR A 265 8.46 -0.60 2.52
C THR A 265 7.96 -1.49 1.40
N SER A 266 7.79 -0.93 0.20
CA SER A 266 7.42 -1.68 -1.00
C SER A 266 8.65 -1.93 -1.86
N LEU A 267 9.05 -3.19 -1.98
CA LEU A 267 10.25 -3.65 -2.69
C LEU A 267 9.88 -4.58 -3.85
N VAL A 268 10.76 -4.68 -4.83
CA VAL A 268 10.66 -5.73 -5.86
C VAL A 268 10.78 -7.11 -5.20
N SER A 269 11.77 -7.27 -4.30
CA SER A 269 11.97 -8.46 -3.48
C SER A 269 12.50 -8.06 -2.11
N VAL A 270 11.83 -8.48 -1.03
CA VAL A 270 12.29 -8.18 0.34
C VAL A 270 13.65 -8.81 0.59
N ASN A 271 13.84 -10.04 0.14
CA ASN A 271 15.05 -10.83 0.43
C ASN A 271 16.22 -10.57 -0.53
N GLU A 272 16.01 -9.79 -1.62
CA GLU A 272 17.04 -9.67 -2.67
C GLU A 272 17.34 -8.23 -3.08
N SER A 273 16.35 -7.29 -2.98
CA SER A 273 16.53 -5.92 -3.48
C SER A 273 17.68 -5.21 -2.79
N ARG A 274 18.53 -4.60 -3.60
CA ARG A 274 19.72 -3.83 -3.18
C ARG A 274 19.67 -2.43 -3.79
N PRO A 275 20.34 -1.44 -3.19
CA PRO A 275 20.39 -0.10 -3.76
C PRO A 275 20.98 -0.10 -5.17
N ILE A 276 20.45 0.77 -6.02
CA ILE A 276 20.88 0.90 -7.43
C ILE A 276 22.37 1.23 -7.51
N GLU A 277 22.84 2.11 -6.64
CA GLU A 277 24.24 2.55 -6.61
C GLU A 277 25.17 1.56 -5.88
N SER A 278 24.60 0.54 -5.19
CA SER A 278 25.36 -0.49 -4.47
C SER A 278 24.76 -1.89 -4.70
N PRO A 279 24.79 -2.42 -5.95
CA PRO A 279 24.12 -3.68 -6.31
C PRO A 279 24.71 -4.92 -5.64
N ASN A 280 25.94 -4.82 -5.09
CA ASN A 280 26.61 -5.87 -4.33
C ASN A 280 26.68 -5.58 -2.82
N GLY A 281 26.07 -4.47 -2.37
CA GLY A 281 26.04 -4.05 -0.98
C GLY A 281 24.96 -4.79 -0.16
N PRO A 282 24.63 -4.30 1.04
CA PRO A 282 23.53 -4.80 1.86
C PRO A 282 22.16 -4.70 1.14
N ARG A 283 21.18 -5.51 1.57
CA ARG A 283 19.81 -5.42 1.06
C ARG A 283 19.16 -4.13 1.53
N ILE A 284 18.26 -3.57 0.71
CA ILE A 284 17.50 -2.35 1.07
C ILE A 284 16.79 -2.53 2.41
N ILE A 285 16.22 -3.72 2.65
CA ILE A 285 15.51 -3.95 3.92
C ILE A 285 16.43 -3.89 5.13
N GLU A 286 17.67 -4.40 5.04
CA GLU A 286 18.66 -4.31 6.11
C GLU A 286 19.04 -2.85 6.39
N LEU A 287 19.31 -2.09 5.34
CA LEU A 287 19.62 -0.65 5.44
C LEU A 287 18.49 0.16 6.08
N ILE A 288 17.24 -0.13 5.73
CA ILE A 288 16.06 0.53 6.31
C ILE A 288 15.91 0.15 7.80
N LEU A 289 16.09 -1.13 8.13
CA LEU A 289 16.01 -1.60 9.53
C LEU A 289 17.10 -0.97 10.39
N ASP A 290 18.33 -0.93 9.89
CA ASP A 290 19.48 -0.33 10.57
C ASP A 290 19.25 1.18 10.77
N HIS A 291 18.77 1.90 9.75
CA HIS A 291 18.48 3.32 9.84
C HIS A 291 17.36 3.63 10.82
N ILE A 292 16.27 2.89 10.76
CA ILE A 292 15.11 3.09 11.67
C ILE A 292 15.47 2.67 13.11
N ALA A 293 16.33 1.67 13.28
CA ALA A 293 16.86 1.23 14.57
C ALA A 293 15.75 0.97 15.64
N GLY A 294 14.64 0.38 15.23
CA GLY A 294 13.53 0.05 16.13
C GLY A 294 12.67 1.24 16.60
N ARG A 295 12.91 2.46 16.12
CA ARG A 295 12.13 3.65 16.49
C ARG A 295 10.64 3.53 16.16
N VAL A 296 10.29 2.81 15.09
CA VAL A 296 8.93 2.45 14.70
C VAL A 296 8.93 1.06 14.03
N PRO A 297 7.83 0.32 14.06
CA PRO A 297 7.70 -0.93 13.31
C PRO A 297 7.89 -0.75 11.80
N VAL A 298 8.50 -1.75 11.17
CA VAL A 298 8.65 -1.84 9.72
C VAL A 298 7.82 -3.01 9.19
N ILE A 299 7.03 -2.75 8.17
CA ILE A 299 6.38 -3.76 7.33
C ILE A 299 7.13 -3.78 5.99
N ALA A 300 7.36 -4.94 5.40
CA ALA A 300 7.89 -5.00 4.04
C ALA A 300 7.10 -5.95 3.15
N ALA A 301 6.84 -5.49 1.91
CA ALA A 301 6.21 -6.25 0.84
C ALA A 301 7.17 -6.40 -0.35
N GLY A 302 7.23 -7.58 -0.96
CA GLY A 302 8.02 -7.85 -2.17
C GLY A 302 8.36 -9.33 -2.33
N LYS A 303 7.73 -10.00 -3.28
CA LYS A 303 7.93 -11.42 -3.67
C LYS A 303 7.85 -12.47 -2.54
N ILE A 304 7.27 -12.16 -1.39
CA ILE A 304 7.00 -13.13 -0.34
C ILE A 304 5.79 -13.98 -0.74
N ARG A 305 6.00 -15.27 -0.98
CA ARG A 305 4.96 -16.24 -1.38
C ARG A 305 4.93 -17.47 -0.48
N THR A 306 6.08 -17.88 0.06
CA THR A 306 6.21 -19.08 0.88
C THR A 306 6.56 -18.73 2.33
N PRO A 307 6.24 -19.62 3.31
CA PRO A 307 6.64 -19.43 4.70
C PRO A 307 8.17 -19.37 4.91
N ASN A 308 8.94 -20.06 4.06
CA ASN A 308 10.41 -19.95 4.10
C ASN A 308 10.87 -18.53 3.77
N GLN A 309 10.34 -17.90 2.72
CA GLN A 309 10.68 -16.52 2.37
C GLN A 309 10.26 -15.53 3.46
N ALA A 310 9.08 -15.73 4.05
CA ALA A 310 8.62 -14.92 5.17
C ALA A 310 9.52 -15.09 6.40
N GLN A 311 9.91 -16.32 6.73
CA GLN A 311 10.82 -16.62 7.84
C GLN A 311 12.22 -16.02 7.60
N GLU A 312 12.72 -16.05 6.39
CA GLU A 312 13.98 -15.41 6.03
C GLU A 312 13.93 -13.90 6.28
N ALA A 313 12.85 -13.24 5.86
CA ALA A 313 12.65 -11.81 6.11
C ALA A 313 12.56 -11.47 7.62
N ILE A 314 11.91 -12.31 8.43
CA ILE A 314 11.91 -12.16 9.90
C ILE A 314 13.32 -12.35 10.49
N SER A 315 14.11 -13.28 9.94
CA SER A 315 15.45 -13.60 10.47
C SER A 315 16.44 -12.45 10.34
N VAL A 316 16.23 -11.52 9.40
CA VAL A 316 17.07 -10.32 9.28
C VAL A 316 16.58 -9.15 10.14
N GLY A 317 15.63 -9.40 11.04
CA GLY A 317 15.11 -8.40 11.97
C GLY A 317 13.84 -7.68 11.52
N LEU A 318 13.26 -8.04 10.35
CA LEU A 318 12.00 -7.45 9.92
C LEU A 318 10.87 -7.85 10.88
N PRO A 319 10.17 -6.91 11.53
CA PRO A 319 9.14 -7.26 12.50
C PRO A 319 7.84 -7.79 11.88
N LEU A 320 7.49 -7.34 10.67
CA LEU A 320 6.21 -7.67 10.01
C LEU A 320 6.41 -7.90 8.52
N VAL A 321 5.88 -9.01 7.99
CA VAL A 321 5.95 -9.37 6.56
C VAL A 321 4.60 -9.20 5.89
N ALA A 322 4.55 -8.48 4.76
CA ALA A 322 3.34 -8.29 3.99
C ALA A 322 3.29 -9.25 2.79
N ILE A 323 2.20 -10.02 2.73
CA ILE A 323 1.97 -11.02 1.70
C ILE A 323 0.83 -10.54 0.78
N GLY A 324 1.12 -10.39 -0.52
CA GLY A 324 0.13 -10.01 -1.55
C GLY A 324 -0.28 -11.21 -2.39
N LYS A 325 0.38 -11.45 -3.50
CA LYS A 325 0.04 -12.51 -4.46
C LYS A 325 -0.01 -13.91 -3.84
N GLY A 326 0.78 -14.16 -2.80
CA GLY A 326 0.72 -15.41 -2.03
C GLY A 326 -0.66 -15.68 -1.44
N LEU A 327 -1.32 -14.64 -0.91
CA LEU A 327 -2.69 -14.71 -0.38
C LEU A 327 -3.76 -14.76 -1.49
N VAL A 328 -3.50 -14.18 -2.67
CA VAL A 328 -4.41 -14.33 -3.82
C VAL A 328 -4.47 -15.79 -4.25
N ILE A 329 -3.31 -16.43 -4.35
CA ILE A 329 -3.14 -17.83 -4.77
C ILE A 329 -3.63 -18.80 -3.70
N ASN A 330 -3.37 -18.50 -2.43
CA ASN A 330 -3.69 -19.35 -1.28
C ASN A 330 -4.45 -18.54 -0.21
N PRO A 331 -5.77 -18.45 -0.28
CA PRO A 331 -6.55 -17.73 0.74
C PRO A 331 -6.27 -18.22 2.17
N GLU A 332 -5.99 -19.51 2.35
CA GLU A 332 -5.70 -20.18 3.62
C GLU A 332 -4.19 -20.22 3.99
N TRP A 333 -3.36 -19.39 3.33
CA TRP A 333 -1.90 -19.40 3.49
C TRP A 333 -1.44 -19.41 4.96
N VAL A 334 -2.05 -18.55 5.80
CA VAL A 334 -1.67 -18.43 7.21
C VAL A 334 -1.96 -19.73 7.96
N THR A 335 -3.16 -20.28 7.79
CA THR A 335 -3.58 -21.54 8.40
C THR A 335 -2.68 -22.71 7.98
N LEU A 336 -2.38 -22.81 6.67
CA LEU A 336 -1.50 -23.86 6.14
C LEU A 336 -0.08 -23.77 6.72
N ALA A 337 0.46 -22.55 6.83
CA ALA A 337 1.78 -22.35 7.42
C ALA A 337 1.79 -22.66 8.94
N GLU A 338 0.76 -22.21 9.66
CA GLU A 338 0.64 -22.41 11.11
C GLU A 338 0.47 -23.89 11.51
N THR A 339 -0.30 -24.64 10.71
CA THR A 339 -0.59 -26.07 10.99
C THR A 339 0.44 -27.04 10.40
N GLY A 340 1.58 -26.55 9.89
CA GLY A 340 2.64 -27.40 9.34
C GLY A 340 2.37 -27.95 7.93
N ARG A 341 1.32 -27.45 7.27
CA ARG A 341 0.90 -27.84 5.91
C ARG A 341 1.49 -26.93 4.82
N SER A 342 2.63 -26.33 5.08
CA SER A 342 3.31 -25.39 4.17
C SER A 342 3.63 -25.98 2.77
N HIS A 343 3.71 -27.30 2.66
CA HIS A 343 3.91 -28.02 1.38
C HIS A 343 2.71 -27.92 0.43
N GLU A 344 1.53 -27.56 0.95
CA GLU A 344 0.30 -27.35 0.16
C GLU A 344 0.23 -25.94 -0.44
N ILE A 345 1.03 -24.98 0.06
CA ILE A 345 1.06 -23.60 -0.41
C ILE A 345 1.62 -23.56 -1.84
N LYS A 346 0.82 -23.07 -2.78
CA LYS A 346 1.18 -22.93 -4.19
C LYS A 346 1.90 -21.59 -4.43
N THR A 347 2.89 -21.60 -5.32
CA THR A 347 3.65 -20.40 -5.73
C THR A 347 3.15 -19.79 -7.04
N ALA A 348 2.30 -20.52 -7.78
CA ALA A 348 1.64 -20.09 -8.99
C ALA A 348 0.14 -20.41 -8.93
N LEU A 349 -0.67 -19.56 -9.53
CA LEU A 349 -2.12 -19.70 -9.63
C LEU A 349 -2.47 -20.69 -10.75
N ASN A 350 -3.23 -21.74 -10.41
CA ASN A 350 -3.83 -22.61 -11.38
C ASN A 350 -5.14 -22.00 -11.92
N PRO A 351 -5.24 -21.67 -13.22
CA PRO A 351 -6.43 -21.08 -13.81
C PRO A 351 -7.72 -21.88 -13.55
N LYS A 352 -7.63 -23.22 -13.47
CA LYS A 352 -8.78 -24.09 -13.21
C LYS A 352 -9.36 -23.96 -11.80
N GLN A 353 -8.58 -23.42 -10.85
CA GLN A 353 -8.99 -23.24 -9.45
C GLN A 353 -9.58 -21.86 -9.16
N VAL A 354 -9.50 -20.92 -10.10
CA VAL A 354 -9.97 -19.53 -9.91
C VAL A 354 -11.41 -19.44 -9.38
N PRO A 355 -12.38 -20.22 -9.88
CA PRO A 355 -13.76 -20.20 -9.36
C PRO A 355 -13.86 -20.55 -7.86
N GLU A 356 -12.93 -21.36 -7.33
CA GLU A 356 -12.92 -21.82 -5.95
C GLU A 356 -12.20 -20.82 -5.02
N LEU A 357 -11.42 -19.87 -5.55
CA LEU A 357 -10.53 -19.01 -4.78
C LEU A 357 -11.12 -17.65 -4.42
N THR A 358 -12.39 -17.38 -4.73
CA THR A 358 -13.03 -16.06 -4.52
C THR A 358 -12.18 -14.91 -5.07
N ILE A 359 -11.58 -15.10 -6.24
CA ILE A 359 -10.87 -14.06 -6.97
C ILE A 359 -11.92 -13.27 -7.76
N PRO A 360 -12.01 -11.93 -7.58
CA PRO A 360 -12.94 -11.12 -8.35
C PRO A 360 -12.69 -11.25 -9.86
N ASP A 361 -13.78 -11.26 -10.65
CA ASP A 361 -13.70 -11.46 -12.10
C ASP A 361 -12.74 -10.50 -12.79
N LYS A 362 -12.80 -9.20 -12.46
CA LYS A 362 -11.92 -8.20 -13.06
C LYS A 362 -10.46 -8.34 -12.63
N LEU A 363 -10.19 -8.79 -11.39
CA LEU A 363 -8.83 -9.15 -11.00
C LEU A 363 -8.33 -10.33 -11.82
N TRP A 364 -9.18 -11.31 -12.09
CA TRP A 364 -8.84 -12.43 -12.96
C TRP A 364 -8.57 -11.99 -14.40
N ASP A 365 -9.38 -11.07 -14.93
CA ASP A 365 -9.16 -10.51 -16.28
C ASP A 365 -7.79 -9.80 -16.39
N GLU A 366 -7.42 -9.00 -15.38
CA GLU A 366 -6.11 -8.33 -15.35
C GLU A 366 -4.95 -9.33 -15.19
N ILE A 367 -5.13 -10.39 -14.40
CA ILE A 367 -4.15 -11.48 -14.29
C ILE A 367 -3.96 -12.17 -15.64
N GLN A 368 -5.04 -12.46 -16.36
CA GLN A 368 -4.98 -13.07 -17.70
C GLN A 368 -4.33 -12.12 -18.73
N ALA A 369 -4.70 -10.84 -18.72
CA ALA A 369 -4.14 -9.84 -19.62
C ALA A 369 -2.63 -9.65 -19.42
N SER A 370 -2.13 -9.89 -18.20
CA SER A 370 -0.70 -9.82 -17.86
C SER A 370 0.10 -11.09 -18.14
N ARG A 371 -0.52 -12.11 -18.75
CA ARG A 371 0.16 -13.37 -19.06
C ARG A 371 1.40 -13.11 -19.93
N GLY A 372 2.53 -13.69 -19.53
CA GLY A 372 3.82 -13.48 -20.21
C GLY A 372 4.63 -12.28 -19.74
N THR A 373 4.05 -11.32 -18.99
CA THR A 373 4.81 -10.18 -18.44
C THR A 373 5.61 -10.53 -17.17
N GLY A 374 5.32 -11.68 -16.56
CA GLY A 374 5.87 -12.06 -15.25
C GLY A 374 5.25 -11.33 -14.06
N TRP A 375 4.24 -10.48 -14.28
CA TRP A 375 3.57 -9.76 -13.21
C TRP A 375 2.88 -10.71 -12.22
N PHE A 376 2.11 -11.68 -12.72
CA PHE A 376 1.44 -12.67 -11.88
C PHE A 376 1.85 -14.10 -12.25
N PRO A 377 2.26 -14.96 -11.29
CA PRO A 377 2.67 -16.32 -11.59
C PRO A 377 1.44 -17.20 -11.87
N LEU A 378 1.38 -17.74 -13.06
CA LEU A 378 0.38 -18.73 -13.49
C LEU A 378 1.06 -20.08 -13.67
N SER A 379 0.39 -21.17 -13.30
CA SER A 379 0.77 -22.52 -13.72
C SER A 379 0.11 -22.86 -15.07
N ASP A 380 0.68 -23.80 -15.76
CA ASP A 380 0.15 -24.36 -17.01
C ASP A 380 -1.19 -25.06 -16.82
#